data_9ae3f7931f9ea2c3a7510301b9b8a4f4
#
_entry.id   9ae3f7931f9ea2c3a7510301b9b8a4f4
#
_cell.length_a   1.000
_cell.length_b   1.000
_cell.length_c   1.000
_cell.angle_alpha   90.00
_cell.angle_beta   90.00
_cell.angle_gamma   90.00
#
_symmetry.space_group_name_H-M   'P 1'
#
loop_
_entity.id
_entity.type
_entity.pdbx_description
1 polymer ?
#
loop_
_entity_poly.entity_id
_entity_poly.type
_entity_poly.pdbx_seq_one_letter_code
_entity_poly.pdbx_strand_id
1 'polypeptide(L)'
;MLIQPPVQSATQVATFANSMSATGVEQPVVRAGIQPVDESKPDAGAQNQLQNFQVPERSRSATDNRPEATEPASPEEDAAKAAQDASKVEAARQKQQMEADQVVIDQLKVRDREVRVHEAAHAAAGGQYAGSPSIEYTRGPDGKNYATSGEVSISTSAVSGDPQATIEKARVIRNAALAPAEPSSQDRRVAAAAGQMEAQAMADLQKMKAEEQAMAEQARAEKQKESAGEEAITEEQVAEEVAEDIEPVQPPVVRVATADKSAE
;
A
#
# COMPACT_ATOMS: atom_id res chain seq x y z
N MET A 1 -20.22 20.16 54.40
CA MET A 1 -20.93 19.94 53.15
C MET A 1 -20.68 21.16 52.27
N LEU A 2 -19.60 21.12 51.47
CA LEU A 2 -19.15 22.25 50.61
C LEU A 2 -18.99 21.68 49.19
N ILE A 3 -19.88 22.13 48.33
CA ILE A 3 -19.95 21.76 46.91
C ILE A 3 -19.01 22.71 46.15
N GLN A 4 -18.00 22.16 45.51
CA GLN A 4 -17.14 22.91 44.58
C GLN A 4 -17.72 22.87 43.15
N PRO A 5 -17.70 23.95 42.38
CA PRO A 5 -18.12 23.96 40.98
C PRO A 5 -16.99 23.51 40.07
N PRO A 6 -17.31 23.01 38.84
CA PRO A 6 -16.32 22.51 37.90
C PRO A 6 -15.56 23.65 37.20
N VAL A 7 -14.25 23.50 37.10
CA VAL A 7 -13.37 24.38 36.34
C VAL A 7 -13.54 24.11 34.82
N GLN A 8 -13.98 25.16 34.11
CA GLN A 8 -14.02 25.16 32.65
C GLN A 8 -12.60 25.40 32.11
N SER A 9 -12.09 24.41 31.38
CA SER A 9 -10.86 24.55 30.61
C SER A 9 -11.12 25.28 29.31
N ALA A 10 -10.55 26.49 29.21
CA ALA A 10 -10.57 27.27 27.99
C ALA A 10 -9.66 26.68 26.92
N THR A 11 -10.26 26.26 25.81
CA THR A 11 -9.54 25.83 24.61
C THR A 11 -8.99 27.08 23.90
N GLN A 12 -7.68 27.28 23.96
CA GLN A 12 -7.00 28.26 23.13
C GLN A 12 -6.82 27.70 21.72
N VAL A 13 -7.53 28.30 20.78
CA VAL A 13 -7.34 28.09 19.34
C VAL A 13 -6.16 28.97 18.91
N ALA A 14 -5.01 28.36 18.71
CA ALA A 14 -3.85 29.03 18.10
C ALA A 14 -4.07 29.14 16.59
N THR A 15 -4.38 30.35 16.14
CA THR A 15 -4.41 30.71 14.70
C THR A 15 -2.96 30.91 14.24
N PHE A 16 -2.39 29.96 13.51
CA PHE A 16 -1.15 30.18 12.81
C PHE A 16 -1.43 30.87 11.48
N ALA A 17 -1.11 32.16 11.44
CA ALA A 17 -1.03 32.92 10.21
C ALA A 17 0.17 32.40 9.38
N ASN A 18 -0.11 31.81 8.24
CA ASN A 18 0.89 31.37 7.27
C ASN A 18 1.35 32.57 6.45
N SER A 19 2.55 33.04 6.72
CA SER A 19 3.22 34.06 5.90
C SER A 19 3.77 33.40 4.63
N MET A 20 3.15 33.69 3.50
CA MET A 20 3.64 33.34 2.17
C MET A 20 4.86 34.19 1.82
N SER A 21 6.00 33.56 1.67
CA SER A 21 7.11 34.11 0.87
C SER A 21 7.19 33.32 -0.43
N ALA A 22 6.76 33.98 -1.49
CA ALA A 22 6.91 33.55 -2.85
C ALA A 22 8.39 33.67 -3.26
N THR A 23 9.01 32.54 -3.60
CA THR A 23 10.21 32.58 -4.46
C THR A 23 9.93 31.61 -5.60
N GLY A 24 9.69 32.18 -6.77
CA GLY A 24 9.44 31.46 -8.00
C GLY A 24 10.67 30.71 -8.47
N VAL A 25 10.48 29.43 -8.74
CA VAL A 25 11.29 28.71 -9.72
C VAL A 25 10.30 28.05 -10.67
N GLU A 26 10.08 28.73 -11.80
CA GLU A 26 9.40 28.18 -12.95
C GLU A 26 10.25 27.01 -13.49
N GLN A 27 9.77 25.79 -13.30
CA GLN A 27 10.24 24.68 -14.12
C GLN A 27 9.34 24.59 -15.36
N PRO A 28 9.91 24.46 -16.56
CA PRO A 28 9.12 24.31 -17.77
C PRO A 28 8.43 22.94 -17.75
N VAL A 29 7.11 22.96 -17.63
CA VAL A 29 6.26 21.80 -17.93
C VAL A 29 6.41 21.47 -19.40
N VAL A 30 7.14 20.42 -19.70
CA VAL A 30 7.16 19.82 -21.03
C VAL A 30 5.76 19.25 -21.26
N ARG A 31 4.95 20.05 -21.91
CA ARG A 31 3.66 19.63 -22.44
C ARG A 31 3.95 18.65 -23.56
N ALA A 32 3.89 17.35 -23.27
CA ALA A 32 3.82 16.31 -24.27
C ALA A 32 2.56 16.61 -25.10
N GLY A 33 2.77 17.10 -26.32
CA GLY A 33 1.72 17.36 -27.28
C GLY A 33 0.99 16.04 -27.57
N ILE A 34 -0.27 15.97 -27.18
CA ILE A 34 -1.20 15.02 -27.73
C ILE A 34 -1.38 15.43 -29.17
N GLN A 35 -0.83 14.67 -30.09
CA GLN A 35 -1.08 14.83 -31.51
C GLN A 35 -2.57 14.52 -31.75
N PRO A 36 -3.31 15.36 -32.49
CA PRO A 36 -4.67 15.01 -32.88
C PRO A 36 -4.61 13.74 -33.72
N VAL A 37 -5.35 12.72 -33.33
CA VAL A 37 -5.65 11.56 -34.16
C VAL A 37 -6.27 12.05 -35.45
N ASP A 38 -5.56 11.82 -36.53
CA ASP A 38 -6.01 12.03 -37.90
C ASP A 38 -7.37 11.34 -38.07
N GLU A 39 -8.36 12.18 -38.32
CA GLU A 39 -9.73 11.77 -38.63
C GLU A 39 -9.66 11.09 -39.98
N SER A 40 -9.42 9.78 -40.00
CA SER A 40 -9.42 8.95 -41.18
C SER A 40 -10.80 9.03 -41.83
N LYS A 41 -10.84 9.80 -42.88
CA LYS A 41 -11.84 9.89 -43.89
C LYS A 41 -12.49 8.52 -44.14
N PRO A 42 -13.81 8.39 -44.06
CA PRO A 42 -14.46 7.13 -44.46
C PRO A 42 -14.21 6.88 -45.94
N ASP A 43 -13.65 5.74 -46.19
CA ASP A 43 -13.35 5.21 -47.52
C ASP A 43 -14.64 5.14 -48.36
N ALA A 44 -14.69 5.94 -49.44
CA ALA A 44 -15.78 6.02 -50.37
C ALA A 44 -15.74 4.82 -51.33
N GLY A 45 -15.97 3.59 -50.80
CA GLY A 45 -15.88 2.34 -51.53
C GLY A 45 -17.16 1.48 -51.57
N ALA A 46 -18.28 1.94 -51.01
CA ALA A 46 -19.49 1.13 -50.90
C ALA A 46 -20.71 1.74 -51.65
N GLN A 47 -20.52 2.53 -52.69
CA GLN A 47 -21.60 3.11 -53.52
C GLN A 47 -21.59 2.61 -54.95
N ASN A 48 -21.44 1.33 -55.24
CA ASN A 48 -21.56 0.86 -56.62
C ASN A 48 -22.11 -0.57 -56.73
N GLN A 49 -23.18 -0.92 -56.04
CA GLN A 49 -23.92 -2.16 -56.27
C GLN A 49 -25.45 -2.02 -56.32
N LEU A 50 -26.00 -0.82 -56.56
CA LEU A 50 -27.44 -0.64 -56.75
C LEU A 50 -27.86 -0.20 -58.17
N GLN A 51 -26.99 -0.38 -59.17
CA GLN A 51 -27.32 -0.07 -60.57
C GLN A 51 -27.16 -1.32 -61.42
N ASN A 52 -28.01 -2.31 -61.24
CA ASN A 52 -28.25 -3.30 -62.26
C ASN A 52 -29.55 -4.11 -61.99
N PHE A 53 -30.66 -3.44 -61.72
CA PHE A 53 -31.94 -4.04 -61.91
C PHE A 53 -32.48 -3.57 -63.27
N GLN A 54 -32.06 -4.20 -64.35
CA GLN A 54 -32.72 -4.15 -65.63
C GLN A 54 -34.07 -4.85 -65.48
N VAL A 55 -35.13 -4.08 -65.53
CA VAL A 55 -36.49 -4.57 -65.67
C VAL A 55 -36.63 -5.15 -67.10
N PRO A 56 -36.87 -6.43 -67.31
CA PRO A 56 -37.15 -6.93 -68.62
C PRO A 56 -38.56 -6.47 -69.00
N GLU A 57 -38.61 -5.69 -70.06
CA GLU A 57 -39.80 -5.30 -70.73
C GLU A 57 -40.47 -6.57 -71.32
N ARG A 58 -41.45 -7.10 -70.59
CA ARG A 58 -42.24 -8.22 -71.09
C ARG A 58 -43.32 -7.70 -72.05
N SER A 59 -43.14 -8.10 -73.27
CA SER A 59 -44.12 -8.05 -74.34
C SER A 59 -45.51 -8.45 -73.86
N ARG A 60 -46.48 -7.58 -74.17
CA ARG A 60 -47.92 -7.84 -74.01
C ARG A 60 -48.32 -8.96 -74.96
N SER A 61 -48.49 -10.17 -74.48
CA SER A 61 -49.34 -11.19 -75.10
C SER A 61 -50.59 -11.25 -74.27
N ALA A 62 -51.66 -10.74 -74.89
CA ALA A 62 -53.00 -10.89 -74.40
C ALA A 62 -53.41 -12.37 -74.52
N THR A 63 -53.49 -13.03 -73.34
CA THR A 63 -54.28 -14.25 -73.22
C THR A 63 -55.25 -14.03 -72.09
N ASP A 64 -56.48 -14.03 -72.49
CA ASP A 64 -57.70 -14.01 -71.71
C ASP A 64 -57.66 -15.15 -70.66
N ASN A 65 -57.39 -14.80 -69.41
CA ASN A 65 -57.54 -15.72 -68.30
C ASN A 65 -58.39 -14.99 -67.27
N ARG A 66 -59.64 -15.26 -67.27
CA ARG A 66 -60.64 -14.91 -66.29
C ARG A 66 -60.10 -15.19 -64.88
N PRO A 67 -60.07 -14.21 -64.01
CA PRO A 67 -59.68 -14.47 -62.63
C PRO A 67 -60.80 -15.30 -61.98
N GLU A 68 -60.39 -16.49 -61.53
CA GLU A 68 -61.15 -17.27 -60.57
C GLU A 68 -61.23 -16.43 -59.31
N ALA A 69 -62.42 -16.14 -58.85
CA ALA A 69 -62.68 -15.35 -57.68
C ALA A 69 -62.11 -16.07 -56.49
N THR A 70 -60.87 -15.65 -56.08
CA THR A 70 -60.34 -15.93 -54.72
C THR A 70 -61.24 -15.11 -53.82
N GLU A 71 -62.05 -15.75 -53.00
CA GLU A 71 -62.87 -15.11 -51.97
C GLU A 71 -61.95 -14.23 -51.14
N PRO A 72 -62.29 -12.98 -50.80
CA PRO A 72 -61.51 -12.15 -49.92
C PRO A 72 -61.50 -12.82 -48.56
N ALA A 73 -60.29 -13.20 -48.09
CA ALA A 73 -60.05 -13.66 -46.71
C ALA A 73 -60.74 -12.68 -45.77
N SER A 74 -61.54 -13.22 -44.88
CA SER A 74 -62.32 -12.43 -43.91
C SER A 74 -61.37 -11.52 -43.12
N PRO A 75 -61.65 -10.21 -42.92
CA PRO A 75 -60.77 -9.28 -42.14
C PRO A 75 -60.48 -9.75 -40.73
N GLU A 76 -61.29 -10.66 -40.20
CA GLU A 76 -61.10 -11.25 -38.85
C GLU A 76 -59.97 -12.29 -38.83
N GLU A 77 -59.74 -13.05 -39.89
CA GLU A 77 -58.67 -14.04 -39.99
C GLU A 77 -57.30 -13.37 -40.14
N ASP A 78 -57.21 -12.28 -40.88
CA ASP A 78 -55.97 -11.51 -41.01
C ASP A 78 -55.61 -10.79 -39.72
N ALA A 79 -56.58 -10.28 -38.97
CA ALA A 79 -56.41 -9.69 -37.67
C ALA A 79 -55.94 -10.72 -36.61
N ALA A 80 -56.53 -11.92 -36.60
CA ALA A 80 -56.17 -13.01 -35.75
C ALA A 80 -54.74 -13.50 -36.01
N LYS A 81 -54.31 -13.61 -37.24
CA LYS A 81 -52.97 -14.00 -37.66
C LYS A 81 -51.93 -12.95 -37.26
N ALA A 82 -52.21 -11.66 -37.46
CA ALA A 82 -51.36 -10.56 -37.05
C ALA A 82 -51.17 -10.52 -35.52
N ALA A 83 -52.22 -10.78 -34.73
CA ALA A 83 -52.15 -10.89 -33.29
C ALA A 83 -51.28 -12.07 -32.83
N GLN A 84 -51.38 -13.22 -33.50
CA GLN A 84 -50.53 -14.39 -33.19
C GLN A 84 -49.08 -14.13 -33.55
N ASP A 85 -48.77 -13.47 -34.64
CA ASP A 85 -47.42 -13.17 -35.05
C ASP A 85 -46.80 -12.10 -34.12
N ALA A 86 -47.57 -11.10 -33.69
CA ALA A 86 -47.15 -10.14 -32.67
C ALA A 86 -46.79 -10.82 -31.33
N SER A 87 -47.64 -11.77 -30.87
CA SER A 87 -47.39 -12.50 -29.64
C SER A 87 -46.12 -13.39 -29.72
N LYS A 88 -45.86 -14.01 -30.87
CA LYS A 88 -44.65 -14.80 -31.11
C LYS A 88 -43.37 -13.91 -31.08
N VAL A 89 -43.44 -12.72 -31.69
CA VAL A 89 -42.34 -11.75 -31.68
C VAL A 89 -42.07 -11.28 -30.27
N GLU A 90 -43.12 -11.02 -29.49
CA GLU A 90 -42.94 -10.62 -28.08
C GLU A 90 -42.35 -11.73 -27.21
N ALA A 91 -42.85 -12.97 -27.36
CA ALA A 91 -42.28 -14.13 -26.68
C ALA A 91 -40.82 -14.37 -27.06
N ALA A 92 -40.45 -14.17 -28.33
CA ALA A 92 -39.05 -14.27 -28.76
C ALA A 92 -38.17 -13.17 -28.14
N ARG A 93 -38.65 -11.93 -28.05
CA ARG A 93 -37.94 -10.83 -27.35
C ARG A 93 -37.76 -11.11 -25.85
N GLN A 94 -38.80 -11.55 -25.17
CA GLN A 94 -38.73 -11.91 -23.75
C GLN A 94 -37.71 -13.03 -23.52
N LYS A 95 -37.69 -14.05 -24.37
CA LYS A 95 -36.70 -15.12 -24.29
C LYS A 95 -35.27 -14.60 -24.48
N GLN A 96 -35.04 -13.75 -25.48
CA GLN A 96 -33.73 -13.13 -25.70
C GLN A 96 -33.29 -12.28 -24.50
N GLN A 97 -34.23 -11.52 -23.90
CA GLN A 97 -33.93 -10.72 -22.69
C GLN A 97 -33.55 -11.62 -21.52
N MET A 98 -34.30 -12.69 -21.25
CA MET A 98 -33.97 -13.64 -20.19
C MET A 98 -32.60 -14.32 -20.39
N GLU A 99 -32.26 -14.67 -21.65
CA GLU A 99 -30.96 -15.23 -21.98
C GLU A 99 -29.83 -14.20 -21.74
N ALA A 100 -30.03 -12.94 -22.14
CA ALA A 100 -29.10 -11.85 -21.89
C ALA A 100 -28.91 -11.58 -20.38
N ASP A 101 -30.01 -11.51 -19.64
CA ASP A 101 -29.98 -11.33 -18.19
C ASP A 101 -29.25 -12.48 -17.48
N GLN A 102 -29.45 -13.72 -17.95
CA GLN A 102 -28.75 -14.89 -17.39
C GLN A 102 -27.23 -14.79 -17.62
N VAL A 103 -26.77 -14.35 -18.78
CA VAL A 103 -25.35 -14.13 -19.06
C VAL A 103 -24.77 -13.09 -18.10
N VAL A 104 -25.47 -11.97 -17.89
CA VAL A 104 -25.04 -10.93 -16.94
C VAL A 104 -24.97 -11.46 -15.50
N ILE A 105 -25.99 -12.22 -15.09
CA ILE A 105 -26.01 -12.84 -13.75
C ILE A 105 -24.82 -13.78 -13.56
N ASP A 106 -24.49 -14.59 -14.56
CA ASP A 106 -23.39 -15.55 -14.43
C ASP A 106 -22.01 -14.83 -14.40
N GLN A 107 -21.85 -13.74 -15.17
CA GLN A 107 -20.66 -12.88 -15.06
C GLN A 107 -20.55 -12.24 -13.67
N LEU A 108 -21.63 -11.71 -13.13
CA LEU A 108 -21.66 -11.12 -11.79
C LEU A 108 -21.34 -12.14 -10.70
N LYS A 109 -21.82 -13.39 -10.80
CA LYS A 109 -21.46 -14.48 -9.86
C LYS A 109 -19.98 -14.84 -9.89
N VAL A 110 -19.37 -14.86 -11.07
CA VAL A 110 -17.94 -15.10 -11.21
C VAL A 110 -17.16 -13.98 -10.54
N ARG A 111 -17.52 -12.73 -10.87
CA ARG A 111 -16.87 -11.55 -10.29
C ARG A 111 -17.03 -11.46 -8.77
N ASP A 112 -18.22 -11.74 -8.23
CA ASP A 112 -18.46 -11.77 -6.77
C ASP A 112 -17.52 -12.76 -6.07
N ARG A 113 -17.32 -13.94 -6.65
CA ARG A 113 -16.40 -14.94 -6.09
C ARG A 113 -14.94 -14.46 -6.14
N GLU A 114 -14.52 -13.91 -7.27
CA GLU A 114 -13.17 -13.37 -7.46
C GLU A 114 -12.85 -12.30 -6.43
N VAL A 115 -13.72 -11.28 -6.30
CA VAL A 115 -13.54 -10.18 -5.36
C VAL A 115 -13.45 -10.72 -3.93
N ARG A 116 -14.36 -11.59 -3.51
CA ARG A 116 -14.34 -12.13 -2.14
C ARG A 116 -13.06 -12.93 -1.84
N VAL A 117 -12.60 -13.73 -2.80
CA VAL A 117 -11.34 -14.49 -2.64
C VAL A 117 -10.14 -13.56 -2.59
N HIS A 118 -10.15 -12.51 -3.40
CA HIS A 118 -9.11 -11.49 -3.45
C HIS A 118 -8.98 -10.76 -2.09
N GLU A 119 -10.07 -10.20 -1.59
CA GLU A 119 -10.09 -9.50 -0.31
C GLU A 119 -9.77 -10.43 0.87
N ALA A 120 -10.26 -11.66 0.82
CA ALA A 120 -9.92 -12.66 1.84
C ALA A 120 -8.43 -12.99 1.88
N ALA A 121 -7.74 -13.01 0.74
CA ALA A 121 -6.31 -13.24 0.68
C ALA A 121 -5.53 -12.10 1.35
N HIS A 122 -5.88 -10.84 1.06
CA HIS A 122 -5.29 -9.68 1.73
C HIS A 122 -5.51 -9.71 3.24
N ALA A 123 -6.75 -9.94 3.67
CA ALA A 123 -7.11 -9.97 5.08
C ALA A 123 -6.39 -11.11 5.84
N ALA A 124 -6.33 -12.29 5.25
CA ALA A 124 -5.67 -13.45 5.86
C ALA A 124 -4.16 -13.24 6.01
N ALA A 125 -3.50 -12.71 4.99
CA ALA A 125 -2.06 -12.47 5.02
C ALA A 125 -1.67 -11.27 5.90
N GLY A 126 -2.54 -10.25 5.99
CA GLY A 126 -2.29 -9.03 6.77
C GLY A 126 -2.57 -9.19 8.27
N GLY A 127 -3.40 -10.14 8.65
CA GLY A 127 -3.73 -10.46 10.04
C GLY A 127 -4.13 -9.22 10.84
N GLN A 128 -3.43 -8.97 11.95
CA GLN A 128 -3.72 -7.83 12.83
C GLN A 128 -3.46 -6.44 12.20
N TYR A 129 -2.74 -6.36 11.09
CA TYR A 129 -2.44 -5.11 10.39
C TYR A 129 -3.39 -4.82 9.23
N ALA A 130 -4.25 -5.77 8.88
CA ALA A 130 -5.31 -5.62 7.90
C ALA A 130 -6.63 -5.27 8.57
N GLY A 131 -7.34 -4.32 8.01
CA GLY A 131 -8.72 -3.99 8.38
C GLY A 131 -9.71 -4.99 7.81
N SER A 132 -10.99 -4.76 8.12
CA SER A 132 -12.06 -5.52 7.48
C SER A 132 -12.16 -5.16 6.00
N PRO A 133 -12.44 -6.15 5.12
CA PRO A 133 -12.70 -5.89 3.71
C PRO A 133 -13.87 -4.92 3.51
N SER A 134 -13.65 -3.90 2.69
CA SER A 134 -14.69 -3.02 2.16
C SER A 134 -15.07 -3.51 0.78
N ILE A 135 -16.34 -3.83 0.56
CA ILE A 135 -16.82 -4.44 -0.69
C ILE A 135 -17.92 -3.57 -1.29
N GLU A 136 -17.78 -3.25 -2.57
CA GLU A 136 -18.79 -2.58 -3.36
C GLU A 136 -19.66 -3.60 -4.11
N TYR A 137 -20.95 -3.30 -4.18
CA TYR A 137 -21.93 -4.21 -4.73
C TYR A 137 -22.68 -3.59 -5.92
N THR A 138 -22.91 -4.40 -6.95
CA THR A 138 -23.79 -4.07 -8.07
C THR A 138 -25.02 -4.98 -8.02
N ARG A 139 -26.21 -4.39 -8.25
CA ARG A 139 -27.46 -5.14 -8.30
C ARG A 139 -27.63 -5.79 -9.67
N GLY A 140 -27.80 -7.11 -9.68
CA GLY A 140 -28.07 -7.87 -10.89
C GLY A 140 -29.52 -7.77 -11.38
N PRO A 141 -29.81 -8.25 -12.61
CA PRO A 141 -31.18 -8.32 -13.15
C PRO A 141 -32.13 -9.18 -12.31
N ASP A 142 -31.59 -10.15 -11.56
CA ASP A 142 -32.34 -11.01 -10.62
C ASP A 142 -32.61 -10.31 -9.28
N GLY A 143 -32.23 -9.04 -9.13
CA GLY A 143 -32.44 -8.24 -7.94
C GLY A 143 -31.48 -8.52 -6.78
N LYS A 144 -30.52 -9.41 -6.94
CA LYS A 144 -29.47 -9.69 -5.94
C LYS A 144 -28.27 -8.76 -6.07
N ASN A 145 -27.56 -8.58 -4.96
CA ASN A 145 -26.34 -7.81 -4.93
C ASN A 145 -25.12 -8.73 -5.09
N TYR A 146 -24.22 -8.35 -5.99
CA TYR A 146 -22.98 -9.06 -6.30
C TYR A 146 -21.79 -8.14 -6.04
N ALA A 147 -20.75 -8.65 -5.36
CA ALA A 147 -19.51 -7.92 -5.17
C ALA A 147 -18.83 -7.69 -6.54
N THR A 148 -18.51 -6.44 -6.84
CA THR A 148 -17.88 -6.06 -8.11
C THR A 148 -16.50 -5.45 -7.95
N SER A 149 -16.22 -4.85 -6.78
CA SER A 149 -14.91 -4.37 -6.35
C SER A 149 -14.79 -4.47 -4.84
N GLY A 150 -13.57 -4.40 -4.33
CA GLY A 150 -13.29 -4.40 -2.91
C GLY A 150 -11.89 -3.88 -2.63
N GLU A 151 -11.63 -3.59 -1.36
CA GLU A 151 -10.32 -3.23 -0.86
C GLU A 151 -10.17 -3.63 0.62
N VAL A 152 -8.95 -3.94 1.03
CA VAL A 152 -8.57 -4.13 2.43
C VAL A 152 -7.60 -3.03 2.84
N SER A 153 -7.99 -2.22 3.82
CA SER A 153 -7.10 -1.21 4.39
C SER A 153 -5.97 -1.88 5.18
N ILE A 154 -4.71 -1.59 4.85
CA ILE A 154 -3.54 -2.10 5.54
C ILE A 154 -2.80 -0.95 6.23
N SER A 155 -2.53 -1.09 7.53
CA SER A 155 -1.87 -0.06 8.33
C SER A 155 -0.37 0.05 7.99
N THR A 156 0.04 1.12 7.32
CA THR A 156 1.43 1.39 6.90
C THR A 156 2.21 2.29 7.86
N SER A 157 1.72 2.55 9.08
CA SER A 157 2.45 3.34 10.09
C SER A 157 3.56 2.51 10.76
N ALA A 158 4.71 3.14 11.05
CA ALA A 158 5.77 2.52 11.84
C ALA A 158 5.34 2.29 13.30
N VAL A 159 6.00 1.36 13.99
CA VAL A 159 5.87 1.17 15.43
C VAL A 159 6.79 2.18 16.12
N SER A 160 6.20 3.08 16.92
CA SER A 160 6.96 4.16 17.55
C SER A 160 8.00 3.61 18.54
N GLY A 161 9.25 4.02 18.38
CA GLY A 161 10.35 3.66 19.28
C GLY A 161 10.86 2.22 19.13
N ASP A 162 10.30 1.41 18.23
CA ASP A 162 10.72 0.02 18.01
C ASP A 162 10.98 -0.25 16.53
N PRO A 163 12.21 -0.04 16.05
CA PRO A 163 12.59 -0.35 14.69
C PRO A 163 12.48 -1.84 14.35
N GLN A 164 12.76 -2.72 15.31
CA GLN A 164 12.67 -4.16 15.08
C GLN A 164 11.23 -4.60 14.80
N ALA A 165 10.28 -4.19 15.66
CA ALA A 165 8.86 -4.46 15.42
C ALA A 165 8.35 -3.79 14.14
N THR A 166 8.91 -2.63 13.75
CA THR A 166 8.59 -1.97 12.47
C THR A 166 9.03 -2.80 11.27
N ILE A 167 10.23 -3.41 11.31
CA ILE A 167 10.73 -4.31 10.26
C ILE A 167 9.79 -5.51 10.10
N GLU A 168 9.41 -6.16 11.20
CA GLU A 168 8.52 -7.33 11.18
C GLU A 168 7.14 -6.95 10.63
N LYS A 169 6.57 -5.84 11.08
CA LYS A 169 5.32 -5.29 10.57
C LYS A 169 5.40 -5.00 9.06
N ALA A 170 6.47 -4.35 8.60
CA ALA A 170 6.64 -4.02 7.19
C ALA A 170 6.66 -5.25 6.30
N ARG A 171 7.29 -6.33 6.74
CA ARG A 171 7.31 -7.62 6.02
C ARG A 171 5.92 -8.22 5.91
N VAL A 172 5.15 -8.21 6.99
CA VAL A 172 3.76 -8.69 6.98
C VAL A 172 2.92 -7.87 6.02
N ILE A 173 3.01 -6.53 6.07
CA ILE A 173 2.27 -5.63 5.17
C ILE A 173 2.62 -5.90 3.71
N ARG A 174 3.91 -6.02 3.38
CA ARG A 174 4.35 -6.32 2.01
C ARG A 174 3.82 -7.66 1.51
N ASN A 175 3.88 -8.69 2.33
CA ASN A 175 3.34 -10.01 2.00
C ASN A 175 1.82 -9.96 1.84
N ALA A 176 1.11 -9.24 2.71
CA ALA A 176 -0.32 -9.04 2.62
C ALA A 176 -0.73 -8.33 1.32
N ALA A 177 -0.05 -7.25 0.98
CA ALA A 177 -0.34 -6.49 -0.24
C ALA A 177 -0.09 -7.31 -1.53
N LEU A 178 0.78 -8.29 -1.50
CA LEU A 178 1.11 -9.16 -2.63
C LEU A 178 0.47 -10.57 -2.53
N ALA A 179 -0.44 -10.78 -1.59
CA ALA A 179 -1.01 -12.10 -1.33
C ALA A 179 -1.91 -12.64 -2.47
N PRO A 180 -2.77 -11.84 -3.13
CA PRO A 180 -3.52 -12.32 -4.28
C PRO A 180 -2.62 -12.59 -5.49
N ALA A 181 -3.06 -13.47 -6.38
CA ALA A 181 -2.33 -13.79 -7.61
C ALA A 181 -2.15 -12.58 -8.54
N GLU A 182 -3.12 -11.67 -8.55
CA GLU A 182 -3.12 -10.45 -9.36
C GLU A 182 -3.34 -9.20 -8.46
N PRO A 183 -2.28 -8.72 -7.76
CA PRO A 183 -2.42 -7.54 -6.91
C PRO A 183 -2.76 -6.29 -7.73
N SER A 184 -3.64 -5.45 -7.21
CA SER A 184 -4.03 -4.19 -7.84
C SER A 184 -2.88 -3.18 -7.90
N SER A 185 -3.08 -2.07 -8.59
CA SER A 185 -2.09 -0.97 -8.59
C SER A 185 -1.92 -0.33 -7.21
N GLN A 186 -2.98 -0.33 -6.40
CA GLN A 186 -2.97 0.15 -5.01
C GLN A 186 -2.17 -0.79 -4.12
N ASP A 187 -2.39 -2.11 -4.21
CA ASP A 187 -1.66 -3.11 -3.44
C ASP A 187 -0.16 -3.04 -3.70
N ARG A 188 0.23 -2.88 -4.96
CA ARG A 188 1.64 -2.67 -5.32
C ARG A 188 2.24 -1.40 -4.71
N ARG A 189 1.47 -0.31 -4.59
CA ARG A 189 1.93 0.91 -3.89
C ARG A 189 2.09 0.67 -2.39
N VAL A 190 1.15 -0.04 -1.77
CA VAL A 190 1.24 -0.44 -0.35
C VAL A 190 2.47 -1.32 -0.12
N ALA A 191 2.73 -2.30 -1.00
CA ALA A 191 3.91 -3.14 -0.93
C ALA A 191 5.23 -2.35 -1.05
N ALA A 192 5.27 -1.37 -1.96
CA ALA A 192 6.42 -0.47 -2.11
C ALA A 192 6.63 0.41 -0.87
N ALA A 193 5.56 0.99 -0.32
CA ALA A 193 5.62 1.77 0.92
C ALA A 193 6.11 0.94 2.11
N ALA A 194 5.67 -0.31 2.23
CA ALA A 194 6.16 -1.25 3.23
C ALA A 194 7.65 -1.54 3.06
N GLY A 195 8.14 -1.68 1.83
CA GLY A 195 9.57 -1.83 1.55
C GLY A 195 10.41 -0.62 1.98
N GLN A 196 9.91 0.59 1.75
CA GLN A 196 10.56 1.82 2.23
C GLN A 196 10.58 1.89 3.75
N MET A 197 9.47 1.55 4.41
CA MET A 197 9.37 1.50 5.87
C MET A 197 10.35 0.47 6.46
N GLU A 198 10.50 -0.70 5.85
CA GLU A 198 11.46 -1.73 6.26
C GLU A 198 12.91 -1.19 6.17
N ALA A 199 13.26 -0.56 5.05
CA ALA A 199 14.60 0.00 4.84
C ALA A 199 14.93 1.10 5.87
N GLN A 200 13.99 2.01 6.14
CA GLN A 200 14.14 3.05 7.14
C GLN A 200 14.32 2.46 8.54
N ALA A 201 13.49 1.52 8.92
CA ALA A 201 13.58 0.87 10.23
C ALA A 201 14.88 0.07 10.41
N MET A 202 15.44 -0.52 9.35
CA MET A 202 16.76 -1.15 9.39
C MET A 202 17.87 -0.13 9.65
N ALA A 203 17.82 1.04 9.02
CA ALA A 203 18.78 2.12 9.27
C ALA A 203 18.69 2.64 10.71
N ASP A 204 17.47 2.83 11.20
CA ASP A 204 17.24 3.28 12.58
C ASP A 204 17.74 2.25 13.61
N LEU A 205 17.52 0.96 13.36
CA LEU A 205 18.04 -0.13 14.20
C LEU A 205 19.56 -0.15 14.23
N GLN A 206 20.23 0.04 13.10
CA GLN A 206 21.69 0.12 13.04
C GLN A 206 22.22 1.31 13.81
N LYS A 207 21.55 2.47 13.69
CA LYS A 207 21.92 3.68 14.44
C LYS A 207 21.78 3.48 15.94
N MET A 208 20.67 2.91 16.40
CA MET A 208 20.46 2.61 17.82
C MET A 208 21.53 1.67 18.38
N LYS A 209 21.87 0.61 17.64
CA LYS A 209 22.94 -0.32 18.05
C LYS A 209 24.31 0.35 18.10
N ALA A 210 24.63 1.23 17.17
CA ALA A 210 25.88 1.98 17.18
C ALA A 210 25.95 2.95 18.38
N GLU A 211 24.86 3.63 18.70
CA GLU A 211 24.75 4.50 19.87
C GLU A 211 24.91 3.70 21.19
N GLU A 212 24.26 2.55 21.29
CA GLU A 212 24.37 1.65 22.45
C GLU A 212 25.81 1.15 22.63
N GLN A 213 26.48 0.76 21.55
CA GLN A 213 27.89 0.35 21.58
C GLN A 213 28.81 1.48 22.00
N ALA A 214 28.61 2.70 21.47
CA ALA A 214 29.39 3.87 21.85
C ALA A 214 29.21 4.23 23.34
N MET A 215 28.00 4.18 23.86
CA MET A 215 27.73 4.41 25.28
C MET A 215 28.36 3.33 26.16
N ALA A 216 28.29 2.05 25.74
CA ALA A 216 28.93 0.96 26.48
C ALA A 216 30.44 1.06 26.48
N GLU A 217 31.06 1.52 25.39
CA GLU A 217 32.49 1.76 25.30
C GLU A 217 32.92 2.94 26.18
N GLN A 218 32.19 4.04 26.20
CA GLN A 218 32.42 5.17 27.09
C GLN A 218 32.33 4.75 28.56
N ALA A 219 31.31 4.01 28.95
CA ALA A 219 31.12 3.52 30.29
C ALA A 219 32.28 2.57 30.75
N ARG A 220 32.81 1.76 29.80
CA ARG A 220 34.00 0.92 30.08
C ARG A 220 35.25 1.75 30.24
N ALA A 221 35.45 2.78 29.41
CA ALA A 221 36.59 3.67 29.48
C ALA A 221 36.59 4.48 30.80
N GLU A 222 35.43 4.93 31.26
CA GLU A 222 35.25 5.62 32.53
C GLU A 222 35.62 4.72 33.72
N LYS A 223 35.12 3.49 33.74
CA LYS A 223 35.45 2.51 34.79
C LYS A 223 36.94 2.16 34.82
N GLN A 224 37.61 2.07 33.66
CA GLN A 224 39.04 1.83 33.60
C GLN A 224 39.84 3.02 34.13
N LYS A 225 39.40 4.24 33.87
CA LYS A 225 40.06 5.43 34.44
C LYS A 225 39.89 5.53 35.96
N GLU A 226 38.70 5.17 36.45
CA GLU A 226 38.41 5.15 37.87
C GLU A 226 39.29 4.11 38.62
N SER A 227 39.35 2.87 38.07
CA SER A 227 40.20 1.81 38.64
C SER A 227 41.69 2.14 38.59
N ALA A 228 42.19 2.74 37.50
CA ALA A 228 43.58 3.16 37.40
C ALA A 228 43.92 4.32 38.35
N GLY A 229 42.96 5.21 38.63
CA GLY A 229 43.08 6.27 39.62
C GLY A 229 43.17 5.72 41.06
N GLU A 230 42.38 4.69 41.36
CA GLU A 230 42.37 4.05 42.69
C GLU A 230 43.65 3.25 42.94
N GLU A 231 44.20 2.56 41.95
CA GLU A 231 45.51 1.88 42.02
C GLU A 231 46.67 2.88 42.23
N ALA A 232 46.63 4.04 41.53
CA ALA A 232 47.66 5.07 41.69
C ALA A 232 47.67 5.70 43.10
N ILE A 233 46.48 5.89 43.69
CA ILE A 233 46.38 6.44 45.09
C ILE A 233 46.91 5.43 46.10
N THR A 234 46.64 4.13 45.91
CA THR A 234 47.13 3.08 46.78
C THR A 234 48.65 2.90 46.69
N GLU A 235 49.26 3.01 45.50
CA GLU A 235 50.73 2.98 45.34
C GLU A 235 51.43 4.19 46.00
N GLU A 236 50.84 5.38 45.88
CA GLU A 236 51.39 6.61 46.50
C GLU A 236 51.28 6.55 47.98
N GLN A 237 50.18 6.03 48.56
CA GLN A 237 50.03 5.83 50.00
C GLN A 237 51.02 4.78 50.58
N VAL A 238 51.27 3.68 49.90
CA VAL A 238 52.21 2.64 50.26
C VAL A 238 53.67 3.17 50.21
N ALA A 239 53.98 4.02 49.22
CA ALA A 239 55.31 4.64 49.11
C ALA A 239 55.56 5.65 50.20
N GLU A 240 54.57 6.37 50.69
CA GLU A 240 54.67 7.32 51.77
C GLU A 240 54.84 6.62 53.15
N GLU A 241 54.09 5.53 53.38
CA GLU A 241 54.18 4.72 54.59
C GLU A 241 55.54 4.01 54.70
N VAL A 242 56.15 3.55 53.60
CA VAL A 242 57.52 2.95 53.59
C VAL A 242 58.64 3.97 53.80
N ALA A 243 58.40 5.23 53.44
CA ALA A 243 59.38 6.29 53.60
C ALA A 243 59.50 6.78 55.05
N GLU A 244 58.45 6.65 55.88
CA GLU A 244 58.44 7.11 57.28
C GLU A 244 59.09 6.12 58.25
N ASP A 245 59.26 4.83 57.91
CA ASP A 245 59.79 3.79 58.76
C ASP A 245 61.32 3.53 58.56
N ILE A 246 62.01 4.34 57.74
CA ILE A 246 63.47 4.27 57.58
C ILE A 246 64.14 5.24 58.57
N GLU A 247 64.32 4.80 59.83
CA GLU A 247 65.26 5.47 60.74
C GLU A 247 66.67 5.53 60.11
N PRO A 248 67.36 6.67 60.20
CA PRO A 248 68.73 6.78 59.68
C PRO A 248 69.67 5.90 60.45
N VAL A 249 70.04 4.74 59.91
CA VAL A 249 71.09 3.89 60.51
C VAL A 249 72.37 4.66 60.50
N GLN A 250 72.83 5.08 61.73
CA GLN A 250 74.11 5.71 61.91
C GLN A 250 75.22 4.73 61.53
N PRO A 251 76.26 5.15 60.77
CA PRO A 251 77.37 4.28 60.44
C PRO A 251 78.19 3.92 61.69
N PRO A 252 78.71 2.69 61.89
CA PRO A 252 79.47 2.25 63.03
C PRO A 252 80.74 3.06 63.12
N VAL A 253 80.97 3.71 64.28
CA VAL A 253 82.24 4.39 64.64
C VAL A 253 83.34 3.35 64.78
N VAL A 254 84.22 3.26 63.80
CA VAL A 254 85.44 2.45 63.89
C VAL A 254 86.46 3.18 64.83
N ARG A 255 86.59 2.70 66.04
CA ARG A 255 87.68 3.11 66.95
C ARG A 255 88.98 2.49 66.42
N VAL A 256 89.79 3.31 65.83
CA VAL A 256 91.18 2.95 65.51
C VAL A 256 91.97 2.99 66.83
N ALA A 257 92.34 1.83 67.32
CA ALA A 257 93.29 1.72 68.43
C ALA A 257 94.69 2.05 67.93
N THR A 258 95.23 3.18 68.34
CA THR A 258 96.65 3.52 68.17
C THR A 258 97.42 2.65 69.11
N ALA A 259 98.19 1.70 68.60
CA ALA A 259 99.20 0.98 69.36
C ALA A 259 100.45 1.86 69.47
N ASP A 260 100.67 2.25 70.68
CA ASP A 260 101.95 2.88 71.12
C ASP A 260 103.06 1.83 71.07
N LYS A 261 104.07 2.13 70.27
CA LYS A 261 105.31 1.34 70.25
C LYS A 261 106.44 2.24 70.81
N SER A 262 106.66 2.17 72.15
CA SER A 262 107.85 2.74 72.76
C SER A 262 108.86 1.65 73.00
N ALA A 263 110.04 1.93 72.56
CA ALA A 263 111.36 1.64 73.06
C ALA A 263 111.94 0.21 73.07
N GLU A 264 112.98 0.15 72.61
CA GLU A 264 114.44 -0.21 72.85
C GLU A 264 114.90 -1.27 71.87
#